data_ae3eb9473123a20e40d175b56b9fb178
#
_entry.id   ae3eb9473123a20e40d175b56b9fb178
#
_cell.length_a   1.000
_cell.length_b   1.000
_cell.length_c   1.000
_cell.angle_alpha   90.00
_cell.angle_beta   90.00
_cell.angle_gamma   90.00
#
_symmetry.space_group_name_H-M   'P 1'
#
loop_
_entity.id
_entity.type
_entity.pdbx_description
1 polymer ?
#
loop_
_entity_poly.entity_id
_entity_poly.type
_entity_poly.pdbx_seq_one_letter_code
_entity_poly.pdbx_strand_id
1 'polypeptide(L)'
;GEPLTPEEIASGIVDIEEECKDDKQLRTDAFNAFMKLTERDLISDEPLFREMTRYYSMYFKGGMGAEAVRDLLAAIDLPSEAEKLKAIIADEDSQKQKREKAVKRLEVVDAFLKGGNSPANMILDVIPVIPPDLRPMVQLDGGRFATSDLNDLYRRVINRNNRLKRLLELRAPDIIVRNEKRMLQEAVDALIDNGRRG
;
A
#
# COMPACT_ATOMS: atom_id res chain seq x y z
N GLY A 1 -10.80 11.76 2.32
CA GLY A 1 -12.03 11.88 3.04
C GLY A 1 -12.04 13.17 3.82
N GLU A 2 -13.20 13.74 4.05
CA GLU A 2 -13.30 14.91 4.93
C GLU A 2 -12.90 14.50 6.36
N PRO A 3 -12.25 15.40 7.12
CA PRO A 3 -11.93 15.11 8.52
C PRO A 3 -13.23 14.88 9.31
N LEU A 4 -13.20 13.92 10.24
CA LEU A 4 -14.33 13.62 11.11
C LEU A 4 -14.80 14.86 11.86
N THR A 5 -16.10 15.08 11.91
CA THR A 5 -16.68 16.17 12.69
C THR A 5 -16.58 15.87 14.20
N PRO A 6 -16.59 16.88 15.07
CA PRO A 6 -16.60 16.68 16.52
C PRO A 6 -17.77 15.80 17.01
N GLU A 7 -18.91 15.85 16.31
CA GLU A 7 -20.10 15.04 16.62
C GLU A 7 -19.90 13.57 16.26
N GLU A 8 -19.27 13.28 15.11
CA GLU A 8 -18.90 11.92 14.71
C GLU A 8 -17.86 11.32 15.63
N ILE A 9 -16.89 12.11 16.09
CA ILE A 9 -15.90 11.71 17.09
C ILE A 9 -16.59 11.39 18.41
N ALA A 10 -17.50 12.25 18.87
CA ALA A 10 -18.23 12.05 20.12
C ALA A 10 -19.14 10.80 20.07
N SER A 11 -19.85 10.58 18.95
CA SER A 11 -20.65 9.37 18.72
C SER A 11 -19.77 8.12 18.73
N GLY A 12 -18.63 8.14 18.03
CA GLY A 12 -17.68 7.03 18.03
C GLY A 12 -17.13 6.70 19.42
N ILE A 13 -16.91 7.70 20.26
CA ILE A 13 -16.49 7.48 21.66
C ILE A 13 -17.58 6.74 22.47
N VAL A 14 -18.82 7.13 22.30
CA VAL A 14 -19.96 6.48 22.99
C VAL A 14 -20.10 5.02 22.54
N ASP A 15 -20.01 4.77 21.24
CA ASP A 15 -20.08 3.41 20.68
C ASP A 15 -18.94 2.51 21.22
N ILE A 16 -17.71 3.07 21.31
CA ILE A 16 -16.57 2.36 21.92
C ILE A 16 -16.84 2.00 23.38
N GLU A 17 -17.40 2.93 24.13
CA GLU A 17 -17.70 2.71 25.55
C GLU A 17 -18.79 1.66 25.77
N GLU A 18 -19.75 1.55 24.86
CA GLU A 18 -20.80 0.53 24.94
C GLU A 18 -20.30 -0.87 24.59
N GLU A 19 -19.54 -1.00 23.52
CA GLU A 19 -19.09 -2.31 23.01
C GLU A 19 -17.92 -2.91 23.79
N CYS A 20 -17.06 -2.08 24.39
CA CYS A 20 -15.89 -2.53 25.15
C CYS A 20 -16.11 -2.56 26.67
N LYS A 21 -17.35 -2.73 27.14
CA LYS A 21 -17.68 -2.70 28.58
C LYS A 21 -16.90 -3.72 29.41
N ASP A 22 -16.63 -4.88 28.87
CA ASP A 22 -16.05 -6.02 29.61
C ASP A 22 -14.51 -6.11 29.49
N ASP A 23 -13.88 -5.38 28.56
CA ASP A 23 -12.43 -5.36 28.36
C ASP A 23 -11.87 -3.93 28.39
N LYS A 24 -11.31 -3.55 29.54
CA LYS A 24 -10.74 -2.22 29.74
C LYS A 24 -9.52 -1.96 28.84
N GLN A 25 -8.73 -2.97 28.55
CA GLN A 25 -7.55 -2.83 27.72
C GLN A 25 -7.96 -2.60 26.25
N LEU A 26 -8.85 -3.44 25.73
CA LEU A 26 -9.40 -3.32 24.39
C LEU A 26 -10.03 -1.94 24.16
N ARG A 27 -10.82 -1.47 25.15
CA ARG A 27 -11.44 -0.14 25.12
C ARG A 27 -10.39 0.98 25.04
N THR A 28 -9.35 0.89 25.88
CA THR A 28 -8.29 1.91 25.91
C THR A 28 -7.50 1.93 24.60
N ASP A 29 -7.15 0.77 24.07
CA ASP A 29 -6.40 0.65 22.83
C ASP A 29 -7.21 1.11 21.62
N ALA A 30 -8.49 0.73 21.55
CA ALA A 30 -9.42 1.18 20.52
C ALA A 30 -9.65 2.69 20.57
N PHE A 31 -9.87 3.25 21.76
CA PHE A 31 -10.00 4.70 21.95
C PHE A 31 -8.73 5.45 21.53
N ASN A 32 -7.56 5.01 21.97
CA ASN A 32 -6.29 5.64 21.65
C ASN A 32 -5.99 5.56 20.14
N ALA A 33 -6.33 4.45 19.50
CA ALA A 33 -6.18 4.29 18.06
C ALA A 33 -7.13 5.22 17.29
N PHE A 34 -8.41 5.28 17.69
CA PHE A 34 -9.41 6.14 17.06
C PHE A 34 -9.05 7.64 17.19
N MET A 35 -8.65 8.09 18.38
CA MET A 35 -8.27 9.49 18.63
C MET A 35 -6.98 9.93 17.94
N LYS A 36 -6.11 9.00 17.59
CA LYS A 36 -4.85 9.29 16.90
C LYS A 36 -4.94 9.11 15.39
N LEU A 37 -6.02 8.53 14.89
CA LEU A 37 -6.17 8.23 13.48
C LEU A 37 -6.25 9.55 12.68
N THR A 38 -5.33 9.72 11.76
CA THR A 38 -5.34 10.81 10.80
C THR A 38 -5.51 10.25 9.39
N GLU A 39 -5.89 11.10 8.44
CA GLU A 39 -5.93 10.70 7.04
C GLU A 39 -4.57 10.15 6.59
N ARG A 40 -4.60 9.01 5.92
CA ARG A 40 -3.43 8.33 5.34
C ARG A 40 -2.48 7.71 6.35
N ASP A 41 -2.93 7.46 7.58
CA ASP A 41 -2.12 6.75 8.56
C ASP A 41 -1.91 5.29 8.15
N LEU A 42 -0.70 4.81 8.37
CA LEU A 42 -0.31 3.43 8.15
C LEU A 42 -0.45 2.65 9.45
N ILE A 43 -1.42 1.74 9.51
CA ILE A 43 -1.60 0.83 10.63
C ILE A 43 -0.78 -0.43 10.35
N SER A 44 0.34 -0.59 11.06
CA SER A 44 1.24 -1.74 10.90
C SER A 44 0.82 -2.97 11.70
N ASP A 45 -0.07 -2.80 12.68
CA ASP A 45 -0.57 -3.86 13.54
C ASP A 45 -1.85 -4.46 12.94
N GLU A 46 -1.76 -5.70 12.46
CA GLU A 46 -2.90 -6.40 11.85
C GLU A 46 -4.04 -6.70 12.84
N PRO A 47 -3.80 -7.16 14.08
CA PRO A 47 -4.82 -7.28 15.12
C PRO A 47 -5.58 -5.98 15.35
N LEU A 48 -4.87 -4.87 15.55
CA LEU A 48 -5.47 -3.56 15.75
C LEU A 48 -6.33 -3.14 14.55
N PHE A 49 -5.82 -3.29 13.32
CA PHE A 49 -6.58 -2.99 12.11
C PHE A 49 -7.88 -3.82 12.01
N ARG A 50 -7.82 -5.10 12.38
CA ARG A 50 -8.98 -5.99 12.35
C ARG A 50 -10.05 -5.55 13.34
N GLU A 51 -9.65 -5.20 14.55
CA GLU A 51 -10.56 -4.70 15.57
C GLU A 51 -11.14 -3.34 15.19
N MET A 52 -10.32 -2.41 14.72
CA MET A 52 -10.80 -1.12 14.24
C MET A 52 -11.80 -1.28 13.08
N THR A 53 -11.54 -2.18 12.14
CA THR A 53 -12.48 -2.45 11.03
C THR A 53 -13.77 -3.08 11.54
N ARG A 54 -13.69 -3.92 12.56
CA ARG A 54 -14.86 -4.58 13.15
C ARG A 54 -15.79 -3.60 13.86
N TYR A 55 -15.22 -2.67 14.63
CA TYR A 55 -16.00 -1.77 15.48
C TYR A 55 -16.22 -0.38 14.88
N TYR A 56 -15.31 0.09 14.03
CA TYR A 56 -15.29 1.49 13.55
C TYR A 56 -15.32 1.66 12.04
N SER A 57 -15.71 0.63 11.29
CA SER A 57 -15.78 0.71 9.81
C SER A 57 -16.71 1.81 9.29
N MET A 58 -17.62 2.31 10.10
CA MET A 58 -18.52 3.42 9.74
C MET A 58 -17.81 4.77 9.75
N TYR A 59 -16.76 4.93 10.55
CA TYR A 59 -16.07 6.21 10.77
C TYR A 59 -14.79 6.37 9.96
N PHE A 60 -14.23 5.30 9.42
CA PHE A 60 -13.04 5.37 8.59
C PHE A 60 -13.06 4.31 7.47
N LYS A 61 -12.39 4.62 6.37
CA LYS A 61 -12.19 3.67 5.28
C LYS A 61 -10.75 3.14 5.35
N GLY A 62 -10.58 1.92 5.82
CA GLY A 62 -9.30 1.21 5.80
C GLY A 62 -9.18 0.33 4.56
N GLY A 63 -8.00 0.33 3.97
CA GLY A 63 -7.66 -0.55 2.84
C GLY A 63 -6.34 -1.25 3.09
N MET A 64 -6.07 -2.32 2.34
CA MET A 64 -4.86 -3.11 2.47
C MET A 64 -4.23 -3.41 1.12
N GLY A 65 -2.89 -3.39 1.08
CA GLY A 65 -2.12 -3.77 -0.09
C GLY A 65 -2.07 -2.71 -1.20
N ALA A 66 -1.67 -3.12 -2.39
CA ALA A 66 -1.43 -2.23 -3.53
C ALA A 66 -2.68 -1.46 -3.98
N GLU A 67 -3.87 -2.05 -3.85
CA GLU A 67 -5.14 -1.39 -4.19
C GLU A 67 -5.37 -0.15 -3.32
N ALA A 68 -5.16 -0.27 -2.01
CA ALA A 68 -5.31 0.86 -1.08
C ALA A 68 -4.27 1.97 -1.35
N VAL A 69 -3.03 1.59 -1.66
CA VAL A 69 -1.98 2.56 -2.04
C VAL A 69 -2.35 3.27 -3.34
N ARG A 70 -2.91 2.56 -4.32
CA ARG A 70 -3.41 3.16 -5.57
C ARG A 70 -4.50 4.19 -5.30
N ASP A 71 -5.49 3.85 -4.48
CA ASP A 71 -6.59 4.75 -4.13
C ASP A 71 -6.05 6.04 -3.48
N LEU A 72 -5.10 5.90 -2.54
CA LEU A 72 -4.45 7.05 -1.90
C LEU A 72 -3.66 7.91 -2.90
N LEU A 73 -2.95 7.29 -3.85
CA LEU A 73 -2.20 8.01 -4.87
C LEU A 73 -3.13 8.71 -5.88
N ALA A 74 -4.24 8.08 -6.24
CA ALA A 74 -5.24 8.66 -7.14
C ALA A 74 -5.97 9.86 -6.52
N ALA A 75 -6.10 9.89 -5.20
CA ALA A 75 -6.74 10.99 -4.48
C ALA A 75 -5.85 12.22 -4.30
N ILE A 76 -4.58 12.18 -4.73
CA ILE A 76 -3.66 13.32 -4.60
C ILE A 76 -3.98 14.35 -5.68
N ASP A 77 -4.36 15.57 -5.26
CA ASP A 77 -4.42 16.73 -6.13
C ASP A 77 -3.02 17.36 -6.23
N LEU A 78 -2.33 17.05 -7.32
CA LEU A 78 -0.94 17.50 -7.53
C LEU A 78 -0.79 19.03 -7.55
N PRO A 79 -1.64 19.82 -8.24
CA PRO A 79 -1.54 21.27 -8.21
C PRO A 79 -1.67 21.84 -6.79
N SER A 80 -2.68 21.45 -6.04
CA SER A 80 -2.89 21.91 -4.66
C SER A 80 -1.73 21.50 -3.73
N GLU A 81 -1.21 20.29 -3.89
CA GLU A 81 -0.05 19.82 -3.12
C GLU A 81 1.21 20.62 -3.45
N ALA A 82 1.44 20.97 -4.72
CA ALA A 82 2.57 21.82 -5.11
C ALA A 82 2.49 23.21 -4.49
N GLU A 83 1.32 23.84 -4.45
CA GLU A 83 1.12 25.13 -3.81
C GLU A 83 1.37 25.09 -2.31
N LYS A 84 0.87 24.06 -1.62
CA LYS A 84 1.13 23.87 -0.17
C LYS A 84 2.62 23.70 0.12
N LEU A 85 3.33 22.94 -0.69
CA LEU A 85 4.77 22.72 -0.53
C LEU A 85 5.57 23.99 -0.80
N LYS A 86 5.21 24.77 -1.80
CA LYS A 86 5.83 26.09 -2.08
C LYS A 86 5.62 27.06 -0.92
N ALA A 87 4.43 27.08 -0.33
CA ALA A 87 4.15 27.92 0.84
C ALA A 87 5.03 27.51 2.05
N ILE A 88 5.22 26.21 2.31
CA ILE A 88 6.11 25.73 3.38
C ILE A 88 7.57 26.11 3.13
N ILE A 89 8.03 26.10 1.88
CA ILE A 89 9.40 26.46 1.51
C ILE A 89 9.64 27.96 1.66
N ALA A 90 8.62 28.79 1.34
CA ALA A 90 8.67 30.25 1.46
C ALA A 90 8.56 30.76 2.89
N ASP A 91 8.06 29.93 3.81
CA ASP A 91 7.91 30.28 5.22
C ASP A 91 9.28 30.28 5.93
N GLU A 92 9.76 31.47 6.31
CA GLU A 92 11.04 31.66 6.97
C GLU A 92 11.06 31.09 8.40
N ASP A 93 9.93 31.04 9.07
CA ASP A 93 9.79 30.50 10.43
C ASP A 93 9.72 28.97 10.46
N SER A 94 9.62 28.36 9.31
CA SER A 94 9.55 26.90 9.19
C SER A 94 10.88 26.22 9.50
N GLN A 95 10.85 25.15 10.28
CA GLN A 95 12.05 24.39 10.65
C GLN A 95 12.82 23.92 9.40
N LYS A 96 14.14 24.02 9.42
CA LYS A 96 15.02 23.63 8.31
C LYS A 96 14.72 22.21 7.77
N GLN A 97 14.53 21.23 8.66
CA GLN A 97 14.19 19.87 8.25
C GLN A 97 12.85 19.76 7.52
N LYS A 98 11.86 20.57 7.93
CA LYS A 98 10.55 20.61 7.27
C LYS A 98 10.66 21.16 5.86
N ARG A 99 11.44 22.22 5.68
CA ARG A 99 11.72 22.78 4.35
C ARG A 99 12.48 21.82 3.44
N GLU A 100 13.52 21.15 3.93
CA GLU A 100 14.27 20.15 3.14
C GLU A 100 13.38 18.98 2.68
N LYS A 101 12.49 18.51 3.55
CA LYS A 101 11.49 17.48 3.17
C LYS A 101 10.51 18.02 2.13
N ALA A 102 10.05 19.28 2.29
CA ALA A 102 9.12 19.89 1.34
C ALA A 102 9.77 20.07 -0.04
N VAL A 103 11.04 20.49 -0.12
CA VAL A 103 11.79 20.59 -1.39
C VAL A 103 11.85 19.25 -2.10
N LYS A 104 12.28 18.19 -1.42
CA LYS A 104 12.37 16.83 -2.01
C LYS A 104 11.02 16.33 -2.49
N ARG A 105 9.96 16.59 -1.73
CA ARG A 105 8.60 16.21 -2.12
C ARG A 105 8.11 17.03 -3.32
N LEU A 106 8.40 18.33 -3.36
CA LEU A 106 8.03 19.20 -4.47
C LEU A 106 8.70 18.78 -5.79
N GLU A 107 9.97 18.35 -5.76
CA GLU A 107 10.66 17.82 -6.93
C GLU A 107 9.90 16.65 -7.57
N VAL A 108 9.40 15.72 -6.73
CA VAL A 108 8.60 14.58 -7.20
C VAL A 108 7.25 15.03 -7.76
N VAL A 109 6.56 15.93 -7.05
CA VAL A 109 5.25 16.46 -7.47
C VAL A 109 5.38 17.20 -8.81
N ASP A 110 6.40 18.04 -8.96
CA ASP A 110 6.70 18.77 -10.20
C ASP A 110 7.03 17.82 -11.36
N ALA A 111 7.74 16.72 -11.10
CA ALA A 111 8.03 15.71 -12.11
C ALA A 111 6.75 15.05 -12.64
N PHE A 112 5.79 14.73 -11.78
CA PHE A 112 4.48 14.22 -12.19
C PHE A 112 3.68 15.25 -12.98
N LEU A 113 3.63 16.52 -12.52
CA LEU A 113 2.94 17.60 -13.21
C LEU A 113 3.50 17.86 -14.61
N LYS A 114 4.82 17.91 -14.75
CA LYS A 114 5.50 18.12 -16.04
C LYS A 114 5.37 16.92 -16.96
N GLY A 115 5.41 15.71 -16.42
CA GLY A 115 5.30 14.47 -17.18
C GLY A 115 3.87 14.11 -17.59
N GLY A 116 2.85 14.77 -17.03
CA GLY A 116 1.44 14.47 -17.29
C GLY A 116 0.99 13.08 -16.84
N ASN A 117 1.76 12.43 -15.97
CA ASN A 117 1.46 11.11 -15.44
C ASN A 117 0.71 11.20 -14.10
N SER A 118 -0.22 10.27 -13.89
CA SER A 118 -0.87 10.11 -12.59
C SER A 118 0.04 9.39 -11.60
N PRO A 119 0.12 9.81 -10.32
CA PRO A 119 0.81 9.06 -9.27
C PRO A 119 0.31 7.62 -9.12
N ALA A 120 -0.96 7.36 -9.43
CA ALA A 120 -1.54 6.01 -9.40
C ALA A 120 -0.83 5.02 -10.34
N ASN A 121 -0.18 5.51 -11.40
CA ASN A 121 0.60 4.70 -12.34
C ASN A 121 1.86 4.09 -11.72
N MET A 122 2.24 4.49 -10.50
CA MET A 122 3.30 3.81 -9.73
C MET A 122 2.90 2.40 -9.30
N ILE A 123 1.59 2.11 -9.28
CA ILE A 123 1.06 0.77 -9.05
C ILE A 123 0.86 0.09 -10.39
N LEU A 124 1.60 -0.99 -10.60
CA LEU A 124 1.58 -1.71 -11.87
C LEU A 124 0.36 -2.63 -11.98
N ASP A 125 -0.42 -2.50 -13.04
CA ASP A 125 -1.49 -3.44 -13.40
C ASP A 125 -0.97 -4.63 -14.21
N VAL A 126 0.07 -4.37 -14.99
CA VAL A 126 0.74 -5.36 -15.84
C VAL A 126 2.24 -5.30 -15.64
N ILE A 127 2.86 -6.47 -15.64
CA ILE A 127 4.31 -6.57 -15.50
C ILE A 127 4.91 -6.73 -16.90
N PRO A 128 5.90 -5.88 -17.27
CA PRO A 128 6.59 -6.03 -18.54
C PRO A 128 7.41 -7.34 -18.54
N VAL A 129 7.35 -8.06 -19.65
CA VAL A 129 8.09 -9.31 -19.84
C VAL A 129 9.17 -9.07 -20.88
N ILE A 130 10.43 -9.31 -20.53
CA ILE A 130 11.53 -9.19 -21.47
C ILE A 130 11.45 -10.28 -22.54
N PRO A 131 11.92 -10.00 -23.77
CA PRO A 131 11.90 -10.97 -24.86
C PRO A 131 12.61 -12.27 -24.51
N PRO A 132 12.16 -13.42 -25.08
CA PRO A 132 12.79 -14.73 -24.81
C PRO A 132 14.28 -14.80 -25.13
N ASP A 133 14.74 -14.07 -26.13
CA ASP A 133 16.15 -14.03 -26.54
C ASP A 133 17.06 -13.46 -25.43
N LEU A 134 16.53 -12.59 -24.57
CA LEU A 134 17.25 -12.03 -23.42
C LEU A 134 17.21 -12.92 -22.18
N ARG A 135 16.42 -14.00 -22.19
CA ARG A 135 16.30 -15.00 -21.12
C ARG A 135 16.31 -16.42 -21.70
N PRO A 136 17.36 -16.80 -22.42
CA PRO A 136 17.37 -18.02 -23.22
C PRO A 136 17.29 -19.29 -22.36
N MET A 137 16.72 -20.33 -22.94
CA MET A 137 16.81 -21.70 -22.48
C MET A 137 17.69 -22.46 -23.47
N VAL A 138 18.84 -22.94 -23.02
CA VAL A 138 19.81 -23.65 -23.86
C VAL A 138 19.88 -25.11 -23.48
N GLN A 139 19.96 -25.98 -24.48
CA GLN A 139 20.18 -27.40 -24.26
C GLN A 139 21.66 -27.66 -24.05
N LEU A 140 21.98 -28.32 -22.95
CA LEU A 140 23.33 -28.83 -22.63
C LEU A 140 23.54 -30.23 -23.18
N ASP A 141 24.81 -30.59 -23.29
CA ASP A 141 25.17 -31.98 -23.60
C ASP A 141 24.54 -32.98 -22.62
N GLY A 142 23.95 -34.06 -23.14
CA GLY A 142 23.23 -35.04 -22.33
C GLY A 142 21.74 -34.74 -22.12
N GLY A 143 21.14 -33.85 -22.92
CA GLY A 143 19.68 -33.60 -22.93
C GLY A 143 19.16 -32.76 -21.77
N ARG A 144 20.03 -32.19 -20.94
CA ARG A 144 19.66 -31.26 -19.89
C ARG A 144 19.51 -29.82 -20.43
N PHE A 145 18.59 -29.05 -19.85
CA PHE A 145 18.41 -27.67 -20.19
C PHE A 145 18.97 -26.76 -19.10
N ALA A 146 19.73 -25.74 -19.50
CA ALA A 146 20.05 -24.59 -18.64
C ALA A 146 19.13 -23.43 -19.02
N THR A 147 18.56 -22.78 -18.03
CA THR A 147 17.69 -21.66 -18.24
C THR A 147 18.16 -20.47 -17.42
N SER A 148 17.86 -19.26 -17.88
CA SER A 148 18.10 -18.05 -17.11
C SER A 148 17.24 -18.04 -15.82
N ASP A 149 17.79 -17.55 -14.71
CA ASP A 149 17.08 -17.39 -13.45
C ASP A 149 15.85 -16.48 -13.59
N LEU A 150 15.85 -15.56 -14.54
CA LEU A 150 14.69 -14.73 -14.87
C LEU A 150 13.46 -15.55 -15.25
N ASN A 151 13.62 -16.68 -15.93
CA ASN A 151 12.51 -17.56 -16.27
C ASN A 151 11.87 -18.18 -15.02
N ASP A 152 12.65 -18.50 -13.99
CA ASP A 152 12.12 -18.99 -12.71
C ASP A 152 11.37 -17.89 -11.95
N LEU A 153 11.90 -16.65 -11.95
CA LEU A 153 11.24 -15.51 -11.34
C LEU A 153 9.89 -15.21 -12.01
N TYR A 154 9.83 -15.16 -13.34
CA TYR A 154 8.55 -15.01 -14.05
C TYR A 154 7.59 -16.15 -13.75
N ARG A 155 8.05 -17.40 -13.72
CA ARG A 155 7.23 -18.56 -13.39
C ARG A 155 6.63 -18.45 -11.98
N ARG A 156 7.39 -17.96 -11.00
CA ARG A 156 6.89 -17.73 -9.64
C ARG A 156 5.76 -16.71 -9.64
N VAL A 157 5.93 -15.58 -10.33
CA VAL A 157 4.88 -14.55 -10.44
C VAL A 157 3.63 -15.14 -11.10
N ILE A 158 3.76 -15.82 -12.23
CA ILE A 158 2.63 -16.41 -12.96
C ILE A 158 1.88 -17.42 -12.08
N ASN A 159 2.60 -18.32 -11.40
CA ASN A 159 1.99 -19.34 -10.54
C ASN A 159 1.24 -18.69 -9.36
N ARG A 160 1.81 -17.67 -8.71
CA ARG A 160 1.15 -16.92 -7.62
C ARG A 160 -0.08 -16.19 -8.11
N ASN A 161 0.03 -15.53 -9.26
CA ASN A 161 -1.11 -14.82 -9.85
C ASN A 161 -2.27 -15.77 -10.21
N ASN A 162 -1.97 -16.90 -10.83
CA ASN A 162 -2.98 -17.91 -11.16
C ASN A 162 -3.63 -18.50 -9.90
N ARG A 163 -2.84 -18.75 -8.85
CA ARG A 163 -3.35 -19.22 -7.58
C ARG A 163 -4.26 -18.19 -6.91
N LEU A 164 -3.85 -16.92 -6.89
CA LEU A 164 -4.67 -15.81 -6.36
C LEU A 164 -5.99 -15.71 -7.12
N LYS A 165 -5.94 -15.74 -8.46
CA LYS A 165 -7.16 -15.71 -9.30
C LYS A 165 -8.13 -16.83 -8.92
N ARG A 166 -7.63 -18.06 -8.79
CA ARG A 166 -8.44 -19.21 -8.38
C ARG A 166 -9.02 -19.07 -6.96
N LEU A 167 -8.26 -18.53 -6.01
CA LEU A 167 -8.76 -18.28 -4.66
C LEU A 167 -9.88 -17.22 -4.64
N LEU A 168 -9.77 -16.18 -5.45
CA LEU A 168 -10.82 -15.17 -5.61
C LEU A 168 -12.09 -15.76 -6.27
N GLU A 169 -11.96 -16.56 -7.31
CA GLU A 169 -13.07 -17.26 -7.97
C GLU A 169 -13.80 -18.21 -7.01
N LEU A 170 -13.07 -18.88 -6.14
CA LEU A 170 -13.62 -19.80 -5.12
C LEU A 170 -14.14 -19.07 -3.87
N ARG A 171 -14.05 -17.74 -3.80
CA ARG A 171 -14.41 -16.94 -2.62
C ARG A 171 -13.76 -17.46 -1.35
N ALA A 172 -12.46 -17.78 -1.44
CA ALA A 172 -11.70 -18.26 -0.30
C ALA A 172 -11.71 -17.23 0.85
N PRO A 173 -11.53 -17.66 2.12
CA PRO A 173 -11.47 -16.76 3.27
C PRO A 173 -10.43 -15.66 3.08
N ASP A 174 -10.76 -14.44 3.53
CA ASP A 174 -9.93 -13.24 3.34
C ASP A 174 -8.48 -13.41 3.81
N ILE A 175 -8.27 -14.14 4.89
CA ILE A 175 -6.92 -14.38 5.41
C ILE A 175 -6.04 -15.13 4.42
N ILE A 176 -6.60 -16.08 3.69
CA ILE A 176 -5.89 -16.86 2.66
C ILE A 176 -5.60 -15.99 1.44
N VAL A 177 -6.60 -15.20 1.02
CA VAL A 177 -6.47 -14.26 -0.10
C VAL A 177 -5.39 -13.21 0.19
N ARG A 178 -5.40 -12.61 1.38
CA ARG A 178 -4.38 -11.63 1.82
C ARG A 178 -2.98 -12.23 1.81
N ASN A 179 -2.83 -13.44 2.35
CA ASN A 179 -1.53 -14.11 2.34
C ASN A 179 -1.03 -14.38 0.91
N GLU A 180 -1.90 -14.80 -0.01
CA GLU A 180 -1.50 -15.01 -1.41
C GLU A 180 -1.18 -13.69 -2.12
N LYS A 181 -1.93 -12.59 -1.86
CA LYS A 181 -1.60 -11.24 -2.33
C LYS A 181 -0.20 -10.81 -1.86
N ARG A 182 0.14 -11.05 -0.59
CA ARG A 182 1.48 -10.77 -0.05
C ARG A 182 2.56 -11.59 -0.74
N MET A 183 2.32 -12.89 -0.95
CA MET A 183 3.29 -13.75 -1.64
C MET A 183 3.46 -13.39 -3.13
N LEU A 184 2.41 -12.91 -3.78
CA LEU A 184 2.50 -12.37 -5.14
C LEU A 184 3.36 -11.10 -5.18
N GLN A 185 3.14 -10.17 -4.23
CA GLN A 185 3.97 -8.98 -4.11
C GLN A 185 5.45 -9.34 -3.90
N GLU A 186 5.76 -10.28 -3.01
CA GLU A 186 7.13 -10.76 -2.80
C GLU A 186 7.76 -11.36 -4.07
N ALA A 187 6.97 -12.06 -4.88
CA ALA A 187 7.45 -12.61 -6.15
C ALA A 187 7.76 -11.52 -7.18
N VAL A 188 6.94 -10.47 -7.22
CA VAL A 188 7.16 -9.28 -8.08
C VAL A 188 8.39 -8.49 -7.61
N ASP A 189 8.53 -8.28 -6.30
CA ASP A 189 9.69 -7.61 -5.73
C ASP A 189 10.99 -8.34 -6.09
N ALA A 190 10.99 -9.68 -5.99
CA ALA A 190 12.14 -10.49 -6.39
C ALA A 190 12.43 -10.45 -7.89
N LEU A 191 11.41 -10.26 -8.75
CA LEU A 191 11.59 -10.09 -10.19
C LEU A 191 12.28 -8.77 -10.53
N ILE A 192 11.94 -7.70 -9.81
CA ILE A 192 12.46 -6.34 -10.06
C ILE A 192 13.81 -6.13 -9.38
N ASP A 193 13.93 -6.53 -8.12
CA ASP A 193 15.15 -6.40 -7.30
C ASP A 193 15.34 -7.64 -6.42
N ASN A 194 16.16 -8.59 -6.88
CA ASN A 194 16.48 -9.81 -6.15
C ASN A 194 17.59 -9.64 -5.11
N GLY A 195 18.12 -8.45 -4.92
CA GLY A 195 19.27 -8.17 -4.05
C GLY A 195 19.09 -8.55 -2.57
N ARG A 196 17.84 -8.71 -2.11
CA ARG A 196 17.54 -9.08 -0.73
C ARG A 196 17.49 -10.59 -0.48
N ARG A 197 17.39 -11.40 -1.52
CA ARG A 197 17.19 -12.86 -1.44
C ARG A 197 18.10 -13.65 -2.37
N GLY A 198 18.99 -12.97 -3.05
CA GLY A 198 19.95 -13.56 -4.00
C GLY A 198 21.02 -14.41 -3.36
#